data_0342ed9848a55f35fd42c0b9cfe7c2db
#
_entry.id   0342ed9848a55f35fd42c0b9cfe7c2db
#
_cell.length_a   1.000
_cell.length_b   1.000
_cell.length_c   1.000
_cell.angle_alpha   90.00
_cell.angle_beta   90.00
_cell.angle_gamma   90.00
#
_symmetry.space_group_name_H-M   'P 1'
#
loop_
_entity.id
_entity.type
_entity.pdbx_description
1 polymer ?
#
loop_
_entity_poly.entity_id
_entity_poly.type
_entity_poly.pdbx_seq_one_letter_code
_entity_poly.pdbx_strand_id
1 'polypeptide(L)'
;MSTPSIGSMRVAIAGAMLLAGAVHGIAAHAQQAAAPRALTMQASWPASSTFMENFNQFADRVSKTTAGRLQIKTSAAGTIVPAFEVTDATHKGVIDGAHTWSGYLIGKHPAAVLFTGGPGGPFGMDLFDHLGWFYDGGGQQLMDEWFETIIRRDVISLPILPFTPQMFGWFKQPFKGWADIKGRKMRAVGMNAQILNAAGATVVSMPGGEIVPAAQRGVIDAAEWCCPAEDVKLGFHNVWKYYYMPSMHEMTEVGDLIISKAAWKSLSPDLQEIIKMAATETYLRWWLTYSRENSKALVEMRTKYGVNVRRTPNEVMIKQLETWDAIREKFVKEDAFFAKVVESQRQYAANVVPGRMAMYPAYSFSADYYWKKKPAAK
;
A
#
# COMPACT_ATOMS: atom_id res chain seq x y z
N MET A 1 52.33 75.54 -40.75
CA MET A 1 53.15 75.30 -39.55
C MET A 1 52.26 75.50 -38.35
N SER A 2 51.79 74.49 -37.73
CA SER A 2 51.17 74.54 -36.39
C SER A 2 51.06 73.14 -35.87
N THR A 3 51.68 72.90 -34.75
CA THR A 3 51.81 71.71 -34.01
C THR A 3 50.49 71.26 -33.38
N PRO A 4 50.12 69.95 -33.32
CA PRO A 4 48.98 69.48 -32.53
C PRO A 4 49.31 69.26 -31.12
N SER A 5 48.36 69.64 -30.23
CA SER A 5 48.47 69.62 -28.78
C SER A 5 48.28 68.18 -28.20
N ILE A 6 49.10 67.88 -27.27
CA ILE A 6 49.06 66.63 -26.42
C ILE A 6 47.90 66.76 -25.41
N GLY A 7 46.73 66.21 -25.72
CA GLY A 7 45.60 66.36 -24.77
C GLY A 7 44.61 65.20 -24.67
N SER A 8 44.80 64.11 -25.42
CA SER A 8 43.74 63.09 -25.53
C SER A 8 44.10 61.65 -25.17
N MET A 9 45.21 61.46 -24.41
CA MET A 9 45.68 60.09 -24.08
C MET A 9 45.67 59.73 -22.60
N ARG A 10 44.94 60.47 -21.76
CA ARG A 10 44.83 60.17 -20.32
C ARG A 10 43.45 59.78 -19.80
N VAL A 11 42.44 59.68 -20.65
CA VAL A 11 41.06 59.31 -20.26
C VAL A 11 40.71 57.83 -20.57
N ALA A 12 41.49 57.15 -21.43
CA ALA A 12 41.19 55.77 -21.85
C ALA A 12 41.70 54.64 -20.91
N ILE A 13 42.52 54.96 -19.89
CA ILE A 13 43.11 53.95 -19.00
C ILE A 13 42.37 53.83 -17.65
N ALA A 14 41.53 54.79 -17.25
CA ALA A 14 40.73 54.72 -16.03
C ALA A 14 39.41 53.94 -16.19
N GLY A 15 38.93 53.71 -17.40
CA GLY A 15 37.70 52.97 -17.65
C GLY A 15 37.84 51.43 -17.68
N ALA A 16 39.04 50.92 -17.89
CA ALA A 16 39.26 49.46 -18.03
C ALA A 16 39.52 48.73 -16.72
N MET A 17 39.82 49.45 -15.62
CA MET A 17 40.04 48.83 -14.31
C MET A 17 38.80 48.73 -13.41
N LEU A 18 37.70 49.40 -13.76
CA LEU A 18 36.44 49.33 -13.02
C LEU A 18 35.48 48.21 -13.52
N LEU A 19 35.72 47.64 -14.69
CA LEU A 19 34.94 46.49 -15.20
C LEU A 19 35.52 45.13 -14.86
N ALA A 20 36.78 45.04 -14.45
CA ALA A 20 37.40 43.78 -14.00
C ALA A 20 37.06 43.39 -12.53
N GLY A 21 36.58 44.34 -11.72
CA GLY A 21 36.17 44.10 -10.33
C GLY A 21 34.73 43.56 -10.15
N ALA A 22 33.88 43.71 -11.15
CA ALA A 22 32.46 43.31 -11.03
C ALA A 22 32.17 41.88 -11.49
N VAL A 23 33.10 41.17 -12.13
CA VAL A 23 32.93 39.80 -12.62
C VAL A 23 33.37 38.74 -11.60
N HIS A 24 34.11 39.11 -10.56
CA HIS A 24 34.58 38.18 -9.50
C HIS A 24 33.61 38.02 -8.31
N GLY A 25 32.47 38.74 -8.31
CA GLY A 25 31.49 38.67 -7.21
C GLY A 25 30.35 37.67 -7.40
N ILE A 26 30.26 37.00 -8.55
CA ILE A 26 29.13 36.07 -8.85
C ILE A 26 29.52 34.58 -8.73
N ALA A 27 30.79 34.29 -8.48
CA ALA A 27 31.28 32.88 -8.50
C ALA A 27 31.43 32.22 -7.12
N ALA A 28 30.75 32.69 -6.07
CA ALA A 28 30.97 32.12 -4.74
C ALA A 28 29.71 31.84 -3.94
N HIS A 29 28.61 31.43 -4.63
CA HIS A 29 27.53 30.69 -3.94
C HIS A 29 27.27 29.39 -4.70
N ALA A 30 28.31 28.61 -4.96
CA ALA A 30 28.16 27.17 -5.02
C ALA A 30 27.79 26.74 -3.59
N GLN A 31 26.50 26.78 -3.31
CA GLN A 31 25.94 26.27 -2.09
C GLN A 31 26.48 24.84 -1.92
N GLN A 32 27.37 24.66 -0.97
CA GLN A 32 27.98 23.38 -0.64
C GLN A 32 26.80 22.43 -0.44
N ALA A 33 26.56 21.55 -1.41
CA ALA A 33 25.40 20.64 -1.39
C ALA A 33 25.50 19.90 -0.06
N ALA A 34 24.53 20.10 0.81
CA ALA A 34 24.48 19.39 2.09
C ALA A 34 24.61 17.89 1.80
N ALA A 35 25.36 17.17 2.61
CA ALA A 35 25.57 15.75 2.46
C ALA A 35 24.19 15.05 2.34
N PRO A 36 24.02 14.09 1.41
CA PRO A 36 22.76 13.42 1.21
C PRO A 36 22.24 12.83 2.52
N ARG A 37 20.99 13.15 2.87
CA ARG A 37 20.35 12.52 4.01
C ARG A 37 19.88 11.14 3.60
N ALA A 38 20.07 10.14 4.46
CA ALA A 38 19.55 8.79 4.26
C ALA A 38 18.55 8.43 5.37
N LEU A 39 17.46 7.78 4.99
CA LEU A 39 16.52 7.12 5.91
C LEU A 39 16.63 5.61 5.71
N THR A 40 16.83 4.88 6.81
CA THR A 40 16.85 3.41 6.80
C THR A 40 15.44 2.90 7.05
N MET A 41 14.89 2.16 6.09
CA MET A 41 13.53 1.67 6.16
C MET A 41 13.46 0.17 5.83
N GLN A 42 12.55 -0.56 6.49
CA GLN A 42 12.34 -1.97 6.25
C GLN A 42 10.89 -2.28 5.89
N ALA A 43 10.71 -3.22 4.96
CA ALA A 43 9.39 -3.74 4.60
C ALA A 43 8.95 -4.91 5.50
N SER A 44 7.63 -5.14 5.58
CA SER A 44 7.04 -6.38 6.13
C SER A 44 7.05 -7.54 5.13
N TRP A 45 7.62 -7.36 3.94
CA TRP A 45 7.55 -8.27 2.82
C TRP A 45 8.86 -9.02 2.61
N PRO A 46 8.84 -10.31 2.19
CA PRO A 46 10.04 -11.03 1.81
C PRO A 46 10.68 -10.39 0.56
N ALA A 47 11.99 -10.58 0.38
CA ALA A 47 12.73 -9.96 -0.72
C ALA A 47 12.20 -10.33 -2.12
N SER A 48 11.56 -11.49 -2.27
CA SER A 48 10.95 -11.94 -3.53
C SER A 48 9.57 -11.32 -3.81
N SER A 49 8.98 -10.59 -2.88
CA SER A 49 7.64 -10.00 -3.03
C SER A 49 7.62 -8.89 -4.07
N THR A 50 6.51 -8.81 -4.84
CA THR A 50 6.26 -7.67 -5.72
C THR A 50 6.09 -6.37 -4.92
N PHE A 51 5.67 -6.44 -3.66
CA PHE A 51 5.54 -5.25 -2.79
C PHE A 51 6.89 -4.61 -2.47
N MET A 52 7.98 -5.37 -2.52
CA MET A 52 9.33 -4.80 -2.49
C MET A 52 9.64 -3.97 -3.75
N GLU A 53 9.07 -4.33 -4.89
CA GLU A 53 9.21 -3.53 -6.12
C GLU A 53 8.51 -2.16 -5.96
N ASN A 54 7.31 -2.13 -5.34
CA ASN A 54 6.63 -0.87 -5.00
C ASN A 54 7.48 0.00 -4.07
N PHE A 55 8.02 -0.61 -3.02
CA PHE A 55 8.88 0.10 -2.06
C PHE A 55 10.14 0.67 -2.70
N ASN A 56 10.80 -0.12 -3.57
CA ASN A 56 11.99 0.33 -4.29
C ASN A 56 11.66 1.42 -5.32
N GLN A 57 10.49 1.38 -5.97
CA GLN A 57 10.03 2.44 -6.86
C GLN A 57 9.84 3.76 -6.10
N PHE A 58 9.24 3.70 -4.91
CA PHE A 58 9.14 4.87 -4.04
C PHE A 58 10.52 5.45 -3.69
N ALA A 59 11.46 4.61 -3.26
CA ALA A 59 12.81 5.03 -2.91
C ALA A 59 13.54 5.70 -4.10
N ASP A 60 13.44 5.10 -5.29
CA ASP A 60 13.99 5.65 -6.53
C ASP A 60 13.32 6.99 -6.89
N ARG A 61 12.01 7.10 -6.73
CA ARG A 61 11.27 8.34 -6.99
C ARG A 61 11.73 9.47 -6.05
N VAL A 62 11.84 9.20 -4.75
CA VAL A 62 12.33 10.17 -3.78
C VAL A 62 13.75 10.62 -4.13
N SER A 63 14.64 9.69 -4.44
CA SER A 63 16.03 10.02 -4.81
C SER A 63 16.08 10.92 -6.05
N LYS A 64 15.35 10.57 -7.12
CA LYS A 64 15.31 11.35 -8.37
C LYS A 64 14.71 12.73 -8.19
N THR A 65 13.57 12.83 -7.49
CA THR A 65 12.90 14.13 -7.28
C THR A 65 13.64 15.07 -6.37
N THR A 66 14.44 14.53 -5.45
CA THR A 66 15.29 15.35 -4.56
C THR A 66 16.67 15.62 -5.16
N ALA A 67 16.96 15.18 -6.39
CA ALA A 67 18.30 15.23 -6.96
C ALA A 67 19.36 14.59 -6.04
N GLY A 68 19.02 13.51 -5.35
CA GLY A 68 19.88 12.78 -4.43
C GLY A 68 20.01 13.39 -3.03
N ARG A 69 19.35 14.51 -2.71
CA ARG A 69 19.40 15.13 -1.37
C ARG A 69 18.82 14.21 -0.28
N LEU A 70 17.84 13.37 -0.65
CA LEU A 70 17.25 12.37 0.23
C LEU A 70 17.32 10.97 -0.41
N GLN A 71 17.80 10.00 0.34
CA GLN A 71 17.87 8.61 -0.06
C GLN A 71 17.11 7.73 0.92
N ILE A 72 16.30 6.80 0.41
CA ILE A 72 15.64 5.78 1.20
C ILE A 72 16.39 4.47 1.01
N LYS A 73 16.98 3.95 2.09
CA LYS A 73 17.65 2.64 2.11
C LYS A 73 16.61 1.59 2.47
N THR A 74 16.15 0.85 1.47
CA THR A 74 15.14 -0.19 1.62
C THR A 74 15.75 -1.51 2.02
N SER A 75 15.06 -2.26 2.87
CA SER A 75 15.39 -3.65 3.23
C SER A 75 14.13 -4.51 3.31
N ALA A 76 14.30 -5.82 3.06
CA ALA A 76 13.21 -6.78 3.15
C ALA A 76 12.94 -7.20 4.61
N ALA A 77 11.80 -7.85 4.85
CA ALA A 77 11.44 -8.43 6.14
C ALA A 77 12.55 -9.31 6.71
N GLY A 78 12.79 -9.19 8.02
CA GLY A 78 13.77 -10.00 8.73
C GLY A 78 15.23 -9.54 8.57
N THR A 79 15.48 -8.44 7.83
CA THR A 79 16.85 -7.91 7.69
C THR A 79 17.33 -7.23 8.96
N ILE A 80 16.49 -6.44 9.60
CA ILE A 80 16.79 -5.69 10.82
C ILE A 80 15.90 -6.20 11.97
N VAL A 81 14.58 -6.30 11.71
CA VAL A 81 13.59 -6.80 12.67
C VAL A 81 12.62 -7.78 12.00
N PRO A 82 11.90 -8.64 12.75
CA PRO A 82 10.84 -9.49 12.21
C PRO A 82 9.76 -8.68 11.48
N ALA A 83 9.10 -9.33 10.49
CA ALA A 83 8.14 -8.67 9.58
C ALA A 83 7.02 -7.88 10.28
N PHE A 84 6.47 -8.41 11.39
CA PHE A 84 5.37 -7.78 12.12
C PHE A 84 5.81 -6.76 13.18
N GLU A 85 7.13 -6.60 13.38
CA GLU A 85 7.69 -5.69 14.38
C GLU A 85 8.13 -4.34 13.78
N VAL A 86 8.02 -4.15 12.47
CA VAL A 86 8.53 -2.93 11.79
C VAL A 86 7.90 -1.64 12.32
N THR A 87 6.60 -1.66 12.69
CA THR A 87 5.93 -0.48 13.26
C THR A 87 6.49 -0.12 14.63
N ASP A 88 6.70 -1.10 15.49
CA ASP A 88 7.29 -0.90 16.82
C ASP A 88 8.76 -0.48 16.72
N ALA A 89 9.51 -1.02 15.76
CA ALA A 89 10.88 -0.65 15.48
C ALA A 89 10.99 0.81 14.95
N THR A 90 10.06 1.22 14.10
CA THR A 90 9.95 2.61 13.62
C THR A 90 9.64 3.57 14.76
N HIS A 91 8.66 3.25 15.60
CA HIS A 91 8.32 4.04 16.80
C HIS A 91 9.52 4.22 17.74
N LYS A 92 10.30 3.15 17.94
CA LYS A 92 11.48 3.16 18.82
C LYS A 92 12.74 3.79 18.18
N GLY A 93 12.68 4.17 16.91
CA GLY A 93 13.82 4.72 16.18
C GLY A 93 14.92 3.71 15.84
N VAL A 94 14.63 2.40 15.88
CA VAL A 94 15.55 1.35 15.40
C VAL A 94 15.71 1.43 13.88
N ILE A 95 14.63 1.79 13.19
CA ILE A 95 14.59 2.16 11.78
C ILE A 95 13.85 3.49 11.64
N ASP A 96 14.15 4.25 10.57
CA ASP A 96 13.52 5.54 10.33
C ASP A 96 12.07 5.41 9.83
N GLY A 97 11.76 4.30 9.17
CA GLY A 97 10.41 4.04 8.65
C GLY A 97 10.21 2.61 8.17
N ALA A 98 9.00 2.31 7.76
CA ALA A 98 8.64 1.00 7.24
C ALA A 98 7.62 1.07 6.11
N HIS A 99 7.65 0.06 5.25
CA HIS A 99 6.65 -0.22 4.24
C HIS A 99 5.88 -1.46 4.69
N THR A 100 4.64 -1.28 5.12
CA THR A 100 3.88 -2.29 5.86
C THR A 100 2.38 -2.23 5.58
N TRP A 101 1.61 -2.89 6.39
CA TRP A 101 0.15 -2.89 6.36
C TRP A 101 -0.39 -2.81 7.79
N SER A 102 -1.15 -1.75 8.08
CA SER A 102 -1.67 -1.49 9.43
C SER A 102 -2.59 -2.59 9.96
N GLY A 103 -3.17 -3.41 9.07
CA GLY A 103 -3.98 -4.57 9.47
C GLY A 103 -3.23 -5.59 10.35
N TYR A 104 -1.89 -5.63 10.31
CA TYR A 104 -1.08 -6.44 11.24
C TYR A 104 -1.19 -5.98 12.70
N LEU A 105 -1.66 -4.76 12.93
CA LEU A 105 -1.82 -4.18 14.25
C LEU A 105 -3.20 -4.43 14.87
N ILE A 106 -4.05 -5.25 14.26
CA ILE A 106 -5.41 -5.57 14.77
C ILE A 106 -5.38 -6.12 16.19
N GLY A 107 -4.32 -6.84 16.57
CA GLY A 107 -4.11 -7.32 17.93
C GLY A 107 -3.79 -6.22 18.95
N LYS A 108 -3.39 -5.02 18.49
CA LYS A 108 -3.20 -3.85 19.34
C LYS A 108 -4.50 -3.04 19.47
N HIS A 109 -5.24 -2.90 18.37
CA HIS A 109 -6.52 -2.20 18.37
C HIS A 109 -7.36 -2.58 17.13
N PRO A 110 -8.66 -2.88 17.28
CA PRO A 110 -9.50 -3.36 16.17
C PRO A 110 -9.69 -2.33 15.04
N ALA A 111 -9.58 -1.02 15.31
CA ALA A 111 -9.71 0.01 14.26
C ALA A 111 -8.64 -0.10 13.16
N ALA A 112 -7.58 -0.87 13.34
CA ALA A 112 -6.59 -1.15 12.30
C ALA A 112 -7.25 -1.56 10.96
N VAL A 113 -8.29 -2.41 11.00
CA VAL A 113 -9.00 -2.89 9.81
C VAL A 113 -9.74 -1.77 9.06
N LEU A 114 -10.18 -0.74 9.75
CA LEU A 114 -10.94 0.36 9.14
C LEU A 114 -10.05 1.22 8.25
N PHE A 115 -8.79 1.37 8.61
CA PHE A 115 -7.82 2.14 7.82
C PHE A 115 -7.29 1.38 6.62
N THR A 116 -7.28 0.06 6.67
CA THR A 116 -6.84 -0.75 5.52
C THR A 116 -7.92 -0.96 4.46
N GLY A 117 -9.20 -0.77 4.81
CA GLY A 117 -10.31 -0.85 3.87
C GLY A 117 -11.40 -1.83 4.28
N GLY A 118 -11.05 -2.90 4.95
CA GLY A 118 -11.97 -3.88 5.51
C GLY A 118 -12.84 -4.66 4.52
N PRO A 119 -13.59 -5.64 5.02
CA PRO A 119 -14.44 -6.50 4.19
C PRO A 119 -15.54 -5.73 3.45
N GLY A 120 -15.69 -6.03 2.17
CA GLY A 120 -16.69 -5.42 1.31
C GLY A 120 -16.37 -3.99 0.85
N GLY A 121 -15.21 -3.45 1.26
CA GLY A 121 -14.93 -2.01 1.25
C GLY A 121 -15.80 -1.28 2.28
N PRO A 122 -15.32 -0.21 2.90
CA PRO A 122 -16.10 0.51 3.91
C PRO A 122 -17.41 1.00 3.31
N PHE A 123 -18.53 0.36 3.69
CA PHE A 123 -19.87 0.66 3.18
C PHE A 123 -20.00 0.66 1.65
N GLY A 124 -19.28 -0.26 0.97
CA GLY A 124 -19.30 -0.41 -0.48
C GLY A 124 -18.37 0.55 -1.23
N MET A 125 -17.55 1.34 -0.55
CA MET A 125 -16.50 2.13 -1.19
C MET A 125 -15.53 1.23 -1.94
N ASP A 126 -15.16 1.60 -3.15
CA ASP A 126 -14.01 0.99 -3.83
C ASP A 126 -12.68 1.60 -3.34
N LEU A 127 -11.57 1.17 -3.94
CA LEU A 127 -10.25 1.62 -3.55
C LEU A 127 -10.07 3.14 -3.68
N PHE A 128 -10.62 3.76 -4.71
CA PHE A 128 -10.50 5.20 -4.94
C PHE A 128 -11.44 5.99 -4.04
N ASP A 129 -12.64 5.47 -3.75
CA ASP A 129 -13.53 6.08 -2.77
C ASP A 129 -12.90 6.05 -1.37
N HIS A 130 -12.27 4.93 -1.00
CA HIS A 130 -11.58 4.81 0.27
C HIS A 130 -10.37 5.74 0.36
N LEU A 131 -9.60 5.88 -0.72
CA LEU A 131 -8.51 6.84 -0.79
C LEU A 131 -9.03 8.30 -0.71
N GLY A 132 -10.17 8.59 -1.35
CA GLY A 132 -10.86 9.87 -1.22
C GLY A 132 -11.28 10.16 0.23
N TRP A 133 -11.77 9.15 0.97
CA TRP A 133 -12.03 9.30 2.40
C TRP A 133 -10.76 9.65 3.19
N PHE A 134 -9.59 9.07 2.86
CA PHE A 134 -8.33 9.45 3.49
C PHE A 134 -7.99 10.93 3.26
N TYR A 135 -8.09 11.43 2.03
CA TYR A 135 -7.64 12.78 1.69
C TYR A 135 -8.68 13.86 1.98
N ASP A 136 -9.98 13.58 1.73
CA ASP A 136 -11.05 14.57 1.80
C ASP A 136 -12.09 14.29 2.90
N GLY A 137 -12.20 13.03 3.33
CA GLY A 137 -13.20 12.57 4.30
C GLY A 137 -12.73 12.54 5.75
N GLY A 138 -11.52 13.02 6.05
CA GLY A 138 -10.98 13.03 7.42
C GLY A 138 -10.27 11.73 7.84
N GLY A 139 -10.09 10.79 6.92
CA GLY A 139 -9.45 9.50 7.22
C GLY A 139 -8.01 9.62 7.69
N GLN A 140 -7.22 10.53 7.08
CA GLN A 140 -5.83 10.76 7.49
C GLN A 140 -5.73 11.28 8.92
N GLN A 141 -6.59 12.23 9.32
CA GLN A 141 -6.61 12.77 10.68
C GLN A 141 -6.98 11.70 11.71
N LEU A 142 -7.92 10.82 11.37
CA LEU A 142 -8.29 9.68 12.22
C LEU A 142 -7.17 8.64 12.32
N MET A 143 -6.43 8.40 11.23
CA MET A 143 -5.25 7.52 11.23
C MET A 143 -4.13 8.09 12.12
N ASP A 144 -3.88 9.39 12.03
CA ASP A 144 -2.89 10.09 12.87
C ASP A 144 -3.29 10.02 14.35
N GLU A 145 -4.57 10.28 14.69
CA GLU A 145 -5.11 10.14 16.05
C GLU A 145 -5.00 8.70 16.54
N TRP A 146 -5.27 7.71 15.69
CA TRP A 146 -5.13 6.30 16.04
C TRP A 146 -3.70 5.95 16.41
N PHE A 147 -2.73 6.32 15.59
CA PHE A 147 -1.33 6.07 15.89
C PHE A 147 -0.88 6.80 17.16
N GLU A 148 -1.17 8.10 17.28
CA GLU A 148 -0.65 8.94 18.35
C GLU A 148 -1.32 8.67 19.70
N THR A 149 -2.65 8.62 19.72
CA THR A 149 -3.44 8.65 20.95
C THR A 149 -3.86 7.25 21.39
N ILE A 150 -4.30 6.42 20.41
CA ILE A 150 -4.91 5.12 20.71
C ILE A 150 -3.83 4.06 20.91
N ILE A 151 -3.00 3.81 19.90
CA ILE A 151 -1.95 2.77 20.01
C ILE A 151 -0.60 3.32 20.45
N ARG A 152 -0.49 4.64 20.63
CA ARG A 152 0.67 5.37 21.17
C ARG A 152 1.96 5.03 20.42
N ARG A 153 1.96 5.28 19.13
CA ARG A 153 3.12 5.13 18.25
C ARG A 153 3.46 6.48 17.63
N ASP A 154 4.67 6.96 17.89
CA ASP A 154 5.20 8.22 17.35
C ASP A 154 5.63 8.06 15.89
N VAL A 155 4.68 7.82 15.02
CA VAL A 155 4.86 7.69 13.58
C VAL A 155 3.86 8.56 12.83
N ILE A 156 4.18 8.87 11.58
CA ILE A 156 3.22 9.29 10.56
C ILE A 156 2.96 8.11 9.62
N SER A 157 1.79 8.09 9.01
CA SER A 157 1.46 7.09 7.99
C SER A 157 0.95 7.76 6.72
N LEU A 158 1.35 7.23 5.57
CA LEU A 158 0.91 7.67 4.25
C LEU A 158 0.47 6.45 3.45
N PRO A 159 -0.67 6.49 2.73
CA PRO A 159 -1.03 5.47 1.76
C PRO A 159 0.03 5.35 0.66
N ILE A 160 0.53 4.14 0.37
CA ILE A 160 1.56 3.94 -0.65
C ILE A 160 1.34 2.71 -1.52
N LEU A 161 0.72 1.67 -0.98
CA LEU A 161 0.55 0.38 -1.66
C LEU A 161 -0.93 0.07 -1.83
N PRO A 162 -1.50 0.28 -3.03
CA PRO A 162 -2.83 -0.22 -3.33
C PRO A 162 -2.76 -1.72 -3.60
N PHE A 163 -3.63 -2.48 -2.97
CA PHE A 163 -3.87 -3.86 -3.34
C PHE A 163 -5.07 -3.94 -4.30
N THR A 164 -5.04 -4.87 -5.24
CA THR A 164 -6.28 -5.25 -5.94
C THR A 164 -7.20 -5.95 -4.94
N PRO A 165 -8.52 -6.03 -5.20
CA PRO A 165 -9.37 -6.90 -4.38
C PRO A 165 -8.71 -8.24 -4.18
N GLN A 166 -8.55 -8.66 -2.93
CA GLN A 166 -7.85 -9.89 -2.62
C GLN A 166 -8.68 -11.11 -2.99
N MET A 167 -7.98 -12.18 -3.31
CA MET A 167 -8.62 -13.44 -3.68
C MET A 167 -8.91 -14.26 -2.42
N PHE A 168 -9.91 -15.13 -2.46
CA PHE A 168 -10.22 -15.97 -1.29
C PHE A 168 -9.06 -16.90 -0.94
N GLY A 169 -8.22 -17.21 -1.92
CA GLY A 169 -6.92 -17.82 -1.70
C GLY A 169 -6.76 -19.21 -2.28
N TRP A 170 -5.74 -19.89 -1.76
CA TRP A 170 -5.25 -21.18 -2.20
C TRP A 170 -5.67 -22.30 -1.26
N PHE A 171 -6.03 -23.45 -1.85
CA PHE A 171 -6.53 -24.59 -1.11
C PHE A 171 -5.90 -25.89 -1.60
N LYS A 172 -5.56 -26.78 -0.65
CA LYS A 172 -5.11 -28.14 -0.93
C LYS A 172 -6.23 -29.01 -1.53
N GLN A 173 -7.44 -28.83 -1.03
CA GLN A 173 -8.64 -29.52 -1.49
C GLN A 173 -9.73 -28.51 -1.85
N PRO A 174 -10.56 -28.79 -2.87
CA PRO A 174 -11.64 -27.90 -3.21
C PRO A 174 -12.70 -27.83 -2.11
N PHE A 175 -13.51 -26.77 -2.16
CA PHE A 175 -14.70 -26.63 -1.32
C PHE A 175 -15.89 -26.16 -2.17
N LYS A 176 -17.11 -26.32 -1.65
CA LYS A 176 -18.37 -26.02 -2.36
C LYS A 176 -19.13 -24.85 -1.74
N GLY A 177 -18.96 -24.59 -0.44
CA GLY A 177 -19.69 -23.55 0.27
C GLY A 177 -19.06 -23.22 1.61
N TRP A 178 -19.73 -22.32 2.36
CA TRP A 178 -19.22 -21.80 3.64
C TRP A 178 -18.99 -22.89 4.68
N ALA A 179 -19.85 -23.89 4.73
CA ALA A 179 -19.73 -24.99 5.70
C ALA A 179 -18.45 -25.80 5.53
N ASP A 180 -17.89 -25.86 4.33
CA ASP A 180 -16.66 -26.61 4.04
C ASP A 180 -15.38 -25.90 4.57
N ILE A 181 -15.50 -24.69 5.07
CA ILE A 181 -14.41 -23.95 5.71
C ILE A 181 -14.12 -24.51 7.10
N LYS A 182 -15.13 -25.04 7.77
CA LYS A 182 -15.00 -25.61 9.11
C LYS A 182 -13.92 -26.70 9.16
N GLY A 183 -13.05 -26.62 10.18
CA GLY A 183 -11.98 -27.59 10.42
C GLY A 183 -10.75 -27.47 9.52
N ARG A 184 -10.73 -26.58 8.52
CA ARG A 184 -9.55 -26.33 7.69
C ARG A 184 -8.49 -25.59 8.49
N LYS A 185 -7.23 -25.97 8.31
CA LYS A 185 -6.08 -25.24 8.85
C LYS A 185 -5.68 -24.18 7.82
N MET A 186 -5.95 -22.92 8.12
CA MET A 186 -5.77 -21.83 7.17
C MET A 186 -4.80 -20.78 7.72
N ARG A 187 -3.94 -20.26 6.85
CA ARG A 187 -3.24 -19.02 7.15
C ARG A 187 -4.13 -17.86 6.76
N ALA A 188 -4.35 -16.97 7.70
CA ALA A 188 -4.94 -15.65 7.45
C ALA A 188 -4.45 -14.64 8.49
N VAL A 189 -4.58 -13.37 8.18
CA VAL A 189 -4.21 -12.25 9.05
C VAL A 189 -5.36 -11.23 9.15
N GLY A 190 -5.20 -10.24 10.01
CA GLY A 190 -6.16 -9.13 10.10
C GLY A 190 -7.58 -9.58 10.42
N MET A 191 -8.55 -8.92 9.79
CA MET A 191 -9.97 -9.22 9.98
C MET A 191 -10.36 -10.56 9.36
N ASN A 192 -9.72 -10.96 8.25
CA ASN A 192 -10.01 -12.24 7.62
C ASN A 192 -9.75 -13.42 8.56
N ALA A 193 -8.75 -13.33 9.45
CA ALA A 193 -8.53 -14.35 10.47
C ALA A 193 -9.73 -14.49 11.42
N GLN A 194 -10.36 -13.39 11.81
CA GLN A 194 -11.56 -13.43 12.67
C GLN A 194 -12.78 -14.00 11.94
N ILE A 195 -12.97 -13.61 10.67
CA ILE A 195 -14.05 -14.11 9.82
C ILE A 195 -13.93 -15.65 9.63
N LEU A 196 -12.73 -16.13 9.31
CA LEU A 196 -12.49 -17.56 9.11
C LEU A 196 -12.59 -18.36 10.41
N ASN A 197 -12.15 -17.81 11.55
CA ASN A 197 -12.38 -18.42 12.86
C ASN A 197 -13.88 -18.54 13.16
N ALA A 198 -14.68 -17.52 12.86
CA ALA A 198 -16.13 -17.57 12.99
C ALA A 198 -16.78 -18.62 12.07
N ALA A 199 -16.18 -18.92 10.91
CA ALA A 199 -16.56 -20.03 10.04
C ALA A 199 -16.13 -21.40 10.57
N GLY A 200 -15.39 -21.47 11.67
CA GLY A 200 -14.89 -22.70 12.28
C GLY A 200 -13.58 -23.23 11.69
N ALA A 201 -12.84 -22.43 10.94
CA ALA A 201 -11.47 -22.77 10.55
C ALA A 201 -10.51 -22.71 11.75
N THR A 202 -9.41 -23.42 11.67
CA THR A 202 -8.25 -23.24 12.57
C THR A 202 -7.28 -22.29 11.89
N VAL A 203 -7.25 -21.03 12.34
CA VAL A 203 -6.44 -20.00 11.69
C VAL A 203 -5.09 -19.84 12.39
N VAL A 204 -4.04 -19.72 11.58
CA VAL A 204 -2.67 -19.40 12.01
C VAL A 204 -2.20 -18.16 11.27
N SER A 205 -1.72 -17.15 12.00
CA SER A 205 -1.12 -15.95 11.43
C SER A 205 0.39 -16.12 11.32
N MET A 206 0.94 -15.86 10.13
CA MET A 206 2.39 -15.89 9.88
C MET A 206 2.77 -14.95 8.73
N PRO A 207 4.02 -14.43 8.71
CA PRO A 207 4.54 -13.64 7.62
C PRO A 207 4.51 -14.37 6.26
N GLY A 208 4.40 -13.59 5.16
CA GLY A 208 4.27 -14.15 3.80
C GLY A 208 5.37 -15.14 3.41
N GLY A 209 6.62 -14.87 3.80
CA GLY A 209 7.75 -15.77 3.50
C GLY A 209 7.69 -17.14 4.19
N GLU A 210 6.84 -17.31 5.20
CA GLU A 210 6.68 -18.56 5.95
C GLU A 210 5.55 -19.46 5.42
N ILE A 211 4.67 -18.92 4.57
CA ILE A 211 3.45 -19.62 4.13
C ILE A 211 3.77 -20.86 3.32
N VAL A 212 4.58 -20.74 2.25
CA VAL A 212 4.92 -21.87 1.38
C VAL A 212 5.69 -22.96 2.16
N PRO A 213 6.72 -22.64 2.98
CA PRO A 213 7.34 -23.62 3.87
C PRO A 213 6.35 -24.30 4.83
N ALA A 214 5.41 -23.58 5.41
CA ALA A 214 4.39 -24.16 6.29
C ALA A 214 3.44 -25.11 5.56
N ALA A 215 3.03 -24.75 4.33
CA ALA A 215 2.23 -25.61 3.46
C ALA A 215 2.95 -26.90 3.07
N GLN A 216 4.25 -26.82 2.73
CA GLN A 216 5.08 -27.97 2.39
C GLN A 216 5.21 -28.96 3.55
N ARG A 217 5.28 -28.45 4.78
CA ARG A 217 5.32 -29.29 5.98
C ARG A 217 3.92 -29.78 6.44
N GLY A 218 2.86 -29.41 5.73
CA GLY A 218 1.49 -29.79 6.08
C GLY A 218 0.93 -29.12 7.34
N VAL A 219 1.51 -28.00 7.78
CA VAL A 219 1.03 -27.20 8.93
C VAL A 219 -0.29 -26.53 8.59
N ILE A 220 -0.48 -26.11 7.34
CA ILE A 220 -1.68 -25.45 6.82
C ILE A 220 -2.16 -26.13 5.53
N ASP A 221 -3.49 -26.13 5.32
CA ASP A 221 -4.16 -26.72 4.17
C ASP A 221 -4.62 -25.66 3.15
N ALA A 222 -4.62 -24.40 3.57
CA ALA A 222 -5.03 -23.28 2.75
C ALA A 222 -4.37 -21.98 3.26
N ALA A 223 -4.29 -20.99 2.37
CA ALA A 223 -3.87 -19.64 2.73
C ALA A 223 -4.47 -18.62 1.78
N GLU A 224 -4.74 -17.45 2.29
CA GLU A 224 -4.79 -16.21 1.52
C GLU A 224 -3.46 -15.46 1.68
N TRP A 225 -3.14 -14.65 0.67
CA TRP A 225 -2.03 -13.71 0.77
C TRP A 225 -2.36 -12.39 0.08
N CYS A 226 -2.67 -12.41 -1.23
CA CYS A 226 -3.13 -11.25 -1.97
C CYS A 226 -3.81 -11.61 -3.31
N CYS A 227 -3.01 -11.81 -4.32
CA CYS A 227 -3.46 -11.64 -5.69
C CYS A 227 -2.51 -12.37 -6.66
N PRO A 228 -2.97 -12.67 -7.91
CA PRO A 228 -2.31 -13.60 -8.81
C PRO A 228 -0.81 -13.39 -9.00
N ALA A 229 -0.36 -12.15 -9.27
CA ALA A 229 1.05 -11.87 -9.55
C ALA A 229 1.94 -12.12 -8.34
N GLU A 230 1.50 -11.66 -7.16
CA GLU A 230 2.23 -11.82 -5.91
C GLU A 230 2.27 -13.29 -5.48
N ASP A 231 1.13 -13.98 -5.53
CA ASP A 231 1.01 -15.37 -5.12
C ASP A 231 1.86 -16.30 -6.00
N VAL A 232 1.89 -16.06 -7.31
CA VAL A 232 2.77 -16.78 -8.23
C VAL A 232 4.24 -16.52 -7.92
N LYS A 233 4.60 -15.26 -7.65
CA LYS A 233 5.98 -14.88 -7.34
C LYS A 233 6.49 -15.53 -6.05
N LEU A 234 5.63 -15.67 -5.06
CA LEU A 234 5.95 -16.36 -3.80
C LEU A 234 5.87 -17.89 -3.91
N GLY A 235 5.40 -18.43 -5.03
CA GLY A 235 5.44 -19.86 -5.30
C GLY A 235 4.27 -20.68 -4.75
N PHE A 236 3.12 -20.06 -4.44
CA PHE A 236 1.94 -20.77 -3.92
C PHE A 236 1.45 -21.88 -4.85
N HIS A 237 1.59 -21.70 -6.17
CA HIS A 237 1.25 -22.68 -7.20
C HIS A 237 2.07 -23.98 -7.12
N ASN A 238 3.20 -23.99 -6.38
CA ASN A 238 4.02 -25.19 -6.18
C ASN A 238 3.44 -26.12 -5.11
N VAL A 239 2.64 -25.58 -4.16
CA VAL A 239 2.11 -26.32 -3.01
C VAL A 239 0.63 -26.59 -3.11
N TRP A 240 -0.14 -25.73 -3.79
CA TRP A 240 -1.59 -25.87 -3.96
C TRP A 240 -2.02 -25.69 -5.40
N LYS A 241 -3.18 -26.29 -5.76
CA LYS A 241 -3.70 -26.26 -7.14
C LYS A 241 -5.11 -25.68 -7.26
N TYR A 242 -5.79 -25.40 -6.17
CA TYR A 242 -7.10 -24.78 -6.19
C TYR A 242 -7.00 -23.33 -5.75
N TYR A 243 -7.39 -22.42 -6.62
CA TYR A 243 -7.37 -20.98 -6.38
C TYR A 243 -8.76 -20.40 -6.54
N TYR A 244 -9.30 -19.80 -5.47
CA TYR A 244 -10.66 -19.27 -5.46
C TYR A 244 -10.66 -17.75 -5.52
N MET A 245 -11.50 -17.19 -6.41
CA MET A 245 -11.65 -15.76 -6.65
C MET A 245 -13.04 -15.42 -7.19
N PRO A 246 -13.59 -14.17 -6.98
CA PRO A 246 -13.09 -13.13 -6.08
C PRO A 246 -13.38 -13.41 -4.61
N SER A 247 -13.14 -12.44 -3.72
CA SER A 247 -13.54 -12.51 -2.32
C SER A 247 -14.02 -11.15 -1.82
N MET A 248 -14.68 -11.14 -0.63
CA MET A 248 -15.14 -9.91 0.01
C MET A 248 -14.35 -9.54 1.26
N HIS A 249 -13.41 -10.39 1.69
CA HIS A 249 -12.72 -10.16 2.96
C HIS A 249 -11.79 -8.93 2.94
N GLU A 250 -11.22 -8.60 1.78
CA GLU A 250 -10.31 -7.48 1.58
C GLU A 250 -10.50 -6.91 0.17
N MET A 251 -11.59 -6.12 0.01
CA MET A 251 -11.99 -5.52 -1.28
C MET A 251 -11.19 -4.26 -1.64
N THR A 252 -10.83 -3.49 -0.63
CA THR A 252 -10.19 -2.18 -0.74
C THR A 252 -9.04 -2.10 0.23
N GLU A 253 -7.90 -2.61 -0.16
CA GLU A 253 -6.76 -2.66 0.75
C GLU A 253 -5.73 -1.59 0.42
N VAL A 254 -5.25 -0.93 1.47
CA VAL A 254 -4.20 0.09 1.42
C VAL A 254 -3.08 -0.30 2.36
N GLY A 255 -1.87 -0.40 1.82
CA GLY A 255 -0.65 -0.54 2.62
C GLY A 255 0.00 0.81 2.89
N ASP A 256 0.78 0.85 3.94
CA ASP A 256 1.29 2.05 4.58
C ASP A 256 2.79 2.25 4.38
N LEU A 257 3.18 3.49 4.13
CA LEU A 257 4.52 3.99 4.42
C LEU A 257 4.46 4.67 5.79
N ILE A 258 5.10 4.10 6.79
CA ILE A 258 5.22 4.72 8.10
C ILE A 258 6.63 5.27 8.30
N ILE A 259 6.71 6.48 8.90
CA ILE A 259 7.98 7.17 9.20
C ILE A 259 7.92 7.62 10.65
N SER A 260 9.01 7.44 11.42
CA SER A 260 9.07 7.94 12.79
C SER A 260 8.91 9.45 12.82
N LYS A 261 8.17 10.00 13.79
CA LYS A 261 8.03 11.45 13.93
C LYS A 261 9.36 12.17 14.11
N ALA A 262 10.35 11.50 14.71
CA ALA A 262 11.70 12.05 14.84
C ALA A 262 12.40 12.18 13.48
N ALA A 263 12.39 11.14 12.65
CA ALA A 263 12.93 11.19 11.30
C ALA A 263 12.18 12.22 10.44
N TRP A 264 10.84 12.23 10.50
CA TRP A 264 10.00 13.18 9.78
C TRP A 264 10.32 14.64 10.12
N LYS A 265 10.36 14.98 11.41
CA LYS A 265 10.69 16.34 11.88
C LYS A 265 12.10 16.80 11.52
N SER A 266 13.02 15.89 11.25
CA SER A 266 14.39 16.20 10.84
C SER A 266 14.51 16.53 9.34
N LEU A 267 13.45 16.34 8.55
CA LEU A 267 13.39 16.71 7.14
C LEU A 267 12.87 18.13 6.98
N SER A 268 13.42 18.86 6.00
CA SER A 268 12.89 20.15 5.62
C SER A 268 11.48 20.03 5.02
N PRO A 269 10.65 21.09 5.09
CA PRO A 269 9.27 21.04 4.59
C PRO A 269 9.16 20.61 3.12
N ASP A 270 10.11 21.02 2.26
CA ASP A 270 10.15 20.59 0.85
C ASP A 270 10.39 19.09 0.70
N LEU A 271 11.26 18.49 1.51
CA LEU A 271 11.50 17.05 1.50
C LEU A 271 10.30 16.26 2.03
N GLN A 272 9.61 16.77 3.05
CA GLN A 272 8.36 16.19 3.55
C GLN A 272 7.28 16.18 2.45
N GLU A 273 7.13 17.28 1.72
CA GLU A 273 6.16 17.38 0.64
C GLU A 273 6.51 16.45 -0.54
N ILE A 274 7.80 16.36 -0.89
CA ILE A 274 8.26 15.41 -1.92
C ILE A 274 7.95 13.97 -1.53
N ILE A 275 8.11 13.58 -0.26
CA ILE A 275 7.76 12.23 0.21
C ILE A 275 6.26 11.95 0.01
N LYS A 276 5.38 12.89 0.38
CA LYS A 276 3.93 12.75 0.19
C LYS A 276 3.56 12.59 -1.28
N MET A 277 4.11 13.46 -2.14
CA MET A 277 3.90 13.38 -3.60
C MET A 277 4.43 12.08 -4.18
N ALA A 278 5.62 11.64 -3.76
CA ALA A 278 6.21 10.39 -4.22
C ALA A 278 5.40 9.16 -3.77
N ALA A 279 4.84 9.18 -2.56
CA ALA A 279 3.95 8.10 -2.08
C ALA A 279 2.67 8.02 -2.94
N THR A 280 2.01 9.15 -3.19
CA THR A 280 0.79 9.22 -4.02
C THR A 280 1.07 8.80 -5.47
N GLU A 281 2.18 9.26 -6.06
CA GLU A 281 2.55 8.87 -7.43
C GLU A 281 2.89 7.39 -7.52
N THR A 282 3.62 6.86 -6.53
CA THR A 282 3.94 5.43 -6.45
C THR A 282 2.67 4.59 -6.31
N TYR A 283 1.73 5.02 -5.46
CA TYR A 283 0.42 4.39 -5.30
C TYR A 283 -0.32 4.25 -6.65
N LEU A 284 -0.48 5.36 -7.39
CA LEU A 284 -1.20 5.35 -8.66
C LEU A 284 -0.49 4.50 -9.73
N ARG A 285 0.82 4.67 -9.90
CA ARG A 285 1.59 3.87 -10.87
C ARG A 285 1.55 2.39 -10.56
N TRP A 286 1.65 2.04 -9.28
CA TRP A 286 1.57 0.66 -8.86
C TRP A 286 0.23 0.03 -9.20
N TRP A 287 -0.87 0.72 -8.92
CA TRP A 287 -2.21 0.26 -9.30
C TRP A 287 -2.31 -0.10 -10.79
N LEU A 288 -1.86 0.81 -11.66
CA LEU A 288 -1.91 0.62 -13.12
C LEU A 288 -1.07 -0.59 -13.57
N THR A 289 0.15 -0.70 -13.06
CA THR A 289 1.07 -1.79 -13.41
C THR A 289 0.57 -3.12 -12.84
N TYR A 290 0.17 -3.11 -11.60
CA TYR A 290 -0.19 -4.31 -10.86
C TYR A 290 -1.47 -4.97 -11.36
N SER A 291 -2.45 -4.17 -11.79
CA SER A 291 -3.66 -4.69 -12.45
C SER A 291 -3.34 -5.49 -13.72
N ARG A 292 -2.38 -5.00 -14.52
CA ARG A 292 -1.90 -5.71 -15.72
C ARG A 292 -1.15 -6.99 -15.37
N GLU A 293 -0.24 -6.93 -14.39
CA GLU A 293 0.57 -8.10 -14.01
C GLU A 293 -0.28 -9.19 -13.36
N ASN A 294 -1.29 -8.82 -12.56
CA ASN A 294 -2.28 -9.78 -12.04
C ASN A 294 -3.07 -10.49 -13.15
N SER A 295 -3.46 -9.76 -14.19
CA SER A 295 -4.15 -10.36 -15.34
C SER A 295 -3.27 -11.36 -16.09
N LYS A 296 -1.98 -11.05 -16.30
CA LYS A 296 -1.00 -11.98 -16.89
C LYS A 296 -0.79 -13.22 -16.02
N ALA A 297 -0.55 -13.02 -14.73
CA ALA A 297 -0.33 -14.12 -13.80
C ALA A 297 -1.55 -15.06 -13.73
N LEU A 298 -2.77 -14.53 -13.80
CA LEU A 298 -3.99 -15.34 -13.84
C LEU A 298 -4.05 -16.24 -15.10
N VAL A 299 -3.57 -15.76 -16.25
CA VAL A 299 -3.43 -16.58 -17.46
C VAL A 299 -2.37 -17.65 -17.25
N GLU A 300 -1.18 -17.28 -16.73
CA GLU A 300 -0.08 -18.22 -16.47
C GLU A 300 -0.49 -19.31 -15.46
N MET A 301 -1.23 -18.95 -14.40
CA MET A 301 -1.76 -19.94 -13.46
C MET A 301 -2.51 -21.07 -14.16
N ARG A 302 -3.35 -20.75 -15.15
CA ARG A 302 -4.16 -21.72 -15.90
C ARG A 302 -3.33 -22.48 -16.94
N THR A 303 -2.50 -21.77 -17.69
CA THR A 303 -1.85 -22.33 -18.90
C THR A 303 -0.48 -22.94 -18.62
N LYS A 304 0.25 -22.44 -17.63
CA LYS A 304 1.61 -22.85 -17.34
C LYS A 304 1.74 -23.67 -16.06
N TYR A 305 1.01 -23.27 -15.01
CA TYR A 305 1.19 -23.90 -13.68
C TYR A 305 0.09 -24.92 -13.32
N GLY A 306 -0.88 -25.13 -14.21
CA GLY A 306 -1.95 -26.10 -14.01
C GLY A 306 -2.85 -25.81 -12.79
N VAL A 307 -3.01 -24.53 -12.47
CA VAL A 307 -3.86 -24.10 -11.35
C VAL A 307 -5.32 -24.16 -11.74
N ASN A 308 -6.13 -24.78 -10.90
CA ASN A 308 -7.57 -24.85 -11.05
C ASN A 308 -8.20 -23.58 -10.45
N VAL A 309 -8.29 -22.53 -11.27
CA VAL A 309 -8.90 -21.27 -10.88
C VAL A 309 -10.42 -21.41 -10.86
N ARG A 310 -11.01 -21.20 -9.71
CA ARG A 310 -12.45 -21.38 -9.43
C ARG A 310 -13.08 -20.08 -8.98
N ARG A 311 -14.36 -19.93 -9.31
CA ARG A 311 -15.18 -18.86 -8.75
C ARG A 311 -15.52 -19.19 -7.31
N THR A 312 -15.29 -18.25 -6.40
CA THR A 312 -15.81 -18.34 -5.03
C THR A 312 -17.34 -18.36 -5.06
N PRO A 313 -17.98 -19.30 -4.37
CA PRO A 313 -19.45 -19.31 -4.30
C PRO A 313 -19.98 -17.99 -3.72
N ASN A 314 -21.06 -17.47 -4.30
CA ASN A 314 -21.68 -16.22 -3.83
C ASN A 314 -22.08 -16.30 -2.35
N GLU A 315 -22.55 -17.47 -1.89
CA GLU A 315 -22.85 -17.74 -0.48
C GLU A 315 -21.65 -17.41 0.43
N VAL A 316 -20.44 -17.81 0.03
CA VAL A 316 -19.22 -17.55 0.82
C VAL A 316 -18.95 -16.05 0.94
N MET A 317 -19.08 -15.32 -0.17
CA MET A 317 -18.90 -13.87 -0.19
C MET A 317 -19.94 -13.15 0.67
N ILE A 318 -21.22 -13.58 0.61
CA ILE A 318 -22.28 -13.03 1.46
C ILE A 318 -21.99 -13.32 2.93
N LYS A 319 -21.58 -14.55 3.25
CA LYS A 319 -21.24 -14.94 4.64
C LYS A 319 -20.03 -14.17 5.20
N GLN A 320 -19.06 -13.82 4.36
CA GLN A 320 -17.96 -12.91 4.78
C GLN A 320 -18.50 -11.55 5.21
N LEU A 321 -19.42 -10.96 4.42
CA LEU A 321 -20.02 -9.66 4.75
C LEU A 321 -20.91 -9.72 5.99
N GLU A 322 -21.80 -10.72 6.10
CA GLU A 322 -22.65 -10.91 7.28
C GLU A 322 -21.84 -11.10 8.56
N THR A 323 -20.74 -11.88 8.47
CA THR A 323 -19.84 -12.10 9.61
C THR A 323 -19.12 -10.82 9.99
N TRP A 324 -18.66 -10.07 9.00
CA TRP A 324 -18.04 -8.76 9.25
C TRP A 324 -19.02 -7.78 9.89
N ASP A 325 -20.25 -7.69 9.38
CA ASP A 325 -21.26 -6.79 9.95
C ASP A 325 -21.49 -7.07 11.44
N ALA A 326 -21.62 -8.34 11.81
CA ALA A 326 -21.76 -8.74 13.22
C ALA A 326 -20.54 -8.38 14.08
N ILE A 327 -19.32 -8.58 13.56
CA ILE A 327 -18.08 -8.21 14.25
C ILE A 327 -17.97 -6.69 14.36
N ARG A 328 -18.27 -5.94 13.30
CA ARG A 328 -18.25 -4.47 13.30
C ARG A 328 -19.23 -3.89 14.31
N GLU A 329 -20.46 -4.38 14.36
CA GLU A 329 -21.47 -3.94 15.33
C GLU A 329 -21.05 -4.19 16.78
N LYS A 330 -20.37 -5.31 17.03
CA LYS A 330 -19.78 -5.59 18.34
C LYS A 330 -18.73 -4.53 18.70
N PHE A 331 -17.75 -4.29 17.83
CA PHE A 331 -16.69 -3.31 18.10
C PHE A 331 -17.22 -1.88 18.23
N VAL A 332 -18.25 -1.49 17.46
CA VAL A 332 -18.91 -0.19 17.60
C VAL A 332 -19.50 0.01 19.00
N LYS A 333 -20.01 -1.04 19.64
CA LYS A 333 -20.54 -0.99 21.00
C LYS A 333 -19.46 -0.98 22.07
N GLU A 334 -18.32 -1.62 21.81
CA GLU A 334 -17.25 -1.85 22.78
C GLU A 334 -16.17 -0.78 22.78
N ASP A 335 -16.00 -0.06 21.64
CA ASP A 335 -14.89 0.87 21.43
C ASP A 335 -15.34 2.18 20.79
N ALA A 336 -15.22 3.27 21.54
CA ALA A 336 -15.67 4.61 21.10
C ALA A 336 -14.86 5.14 19.91
N PHE A 337 -13.55 4.84 19.81
CA PHE A 337 -12.74 5.26 18.70
C PHE A 337 -13.06 4.47 17.43
N PHE A 338 -13.26 3.16 17.56
CA PHE A 338 -13.74 2.33 16.46
C PHE A 338 -15.07 2.87 15.91
N ALA A 339 -16.02 3.16 16.80
CA ALA A 339 -17.32 3.75 16.43
C ALA A 339 -17.17 5.10 15.70
N LYS A 340 -16.26 5.96 16.17
CA LYS A 340 -15.94 7.25 15.53
C LYS A 340 -15.46 7.09 14.09
N VAL A 341 -14.54 6.14 13.85
CA VAL A 341 -14.00 5.87 12.51
C VAL A 341 -15.08 5.28 11.60
N VAL A 342 -15.86 4.30 12.09
CA VAL A 342 -16.97 3.68 11.35
C VAL A 342 -17.99 4.76 10.93
N GLU A 343 -18.35 5.67 11.82
CA GLU A 343 -19.30 6.75 11.51
C GLU A 343 -18.76 7.71 10.45
N SER A 344 -17.48 8.09 10.53
CA SER A 344 -16.82 8.90 9.51
C SER A 344 -16.87 8.24 8.13
N GLN A 345 -16.51 6.94 8.05
CA GLN A 345 -16.58 6.18 6.81
C GLN A 345 -18.01 6.08 6.28
N ARG A 346 -18.97 5.83 7.15
CA ARG A 346 -20.39 5.74 6.78
C ARG A 346 -20.92 7.03 6.19
N GLN A 347 -20.60 8.17 6.80
CA GLN A 347 -21.01 9.49 6.33
C GLN A 347 -20.41 9.82 4.96
N TYR A 348 -19.13 9.54 4.76
CA TYR A 348 -18.47 9.76 3.47
C TYR A 348 -19.05 8.83 2.38
N ALA A 349 -19.19 7.55 2.67
CA ALA A 349 -19.73 6.55 1.75
C ALA A 349 -21.19 6.85 1.36
N ALA A 350 -22.03 7.36 2.29
CA ALA A 350 -23.42 7.68 2.02
C ALA A 350 -23.61 8.73 0.92
N ASN A 351 -22.61 9.59 0.69
CA ASN A 351 -22.62 10.55 -0.41
C ASN A 351 -21.98 9.97 -1.68
N VAL A 352 -20.81 9.34 -1.54
CA VAL A 352 -19.97 8.96 -2.69
C VAL A 352 -20.50 7.72 -3.38
N VAL A 353 -20.86 6.68 -2.62
CA VAL A 353 -21.23 5.37 -3.21
C VAL A 353 -22.51 5.45 -4.05
N PRO A 354 -23.65 5.98 -3.54
CA PRO A 354 -24.86 6.13 -4.35
C PRO A 354 -24.66 7.06 -5.56
N GLY A 355 -23.89 8.14 -5.40
CA GLY A 355 -23.58 9.06 -6.48
C GLY A 355 -22.83 8.38 -7.63
N ARG A 356 -21.80 7.60 -7.31
CA ARG A 356 -21.06 6.84 -8.31
C ARG A 356 -21.89 5.74 -8.96
N MET A 357 -22.70 5.03 -8.18
CA MET A 357 -23.62 4.02 -8.75
C MET A 357 -24.59 4.63 -9.75
N ALA A 358 -25.04 5.87 -9.54
CA ALA A 358 -25.94 6.57 -10.46
C ALA A 358 -25.21 7.11 -11.71
N MET A 359 -23.98 7.57 -11.57
CA MET A 359 -23.20 8.22 -12.66
C MET A 359 -22.45 7.22 -13.54
N TYR A 360 -21.99 6.11 -12.97
CA TYR A 360 -21.13 5.16 -13.69
C TYR A 360 -21.89 3.86 -13.99
N PRO A 361 -21.86 3.38 -15.25
CA PRO A 361 -22.32 2.03 -15.53
C PRO A 361 -21.41 1.01 -14.83
N ALA A 362 -21.98 -0.13 -14.45
CA ALA A 362 -21.16 -1.23 -13.90
C ALA A 362 -20.02 -1.58 -14.87
N TYR A 363 -18.81 -1.77 -14.35
CA TYR A 363 -17.64 -2.14 -15.15
C TYR A 363 -17.91 -3.32 -16.08
N SER A 364 -18.66 -4.32 -15.61
CA SER A 364 -19.05 -5.50 -16.39
C SER A 364 -19.89 -5.18 -17.60
N PHE A 365 -20.60 -4.06 -17.64
CA PHE A 365 -21.53 -3.75 -18.73
C PHE A 365 -20.81 -3.68 -20.10
N SER A 366 -19.79 -2.83 -20.22
CA SER A 366 -18.98 -2.74 -21.44
C SER A 366 -18.02 -3.91 -21.60
N ALA A 367 -17.45 -4.40 -20.51
CA ALA A 367 -16.57 -5.57 -20.55
C ALA A 367 -17.30 -6.80 -21.11
N ASP A 368 -18.52 -7.06 -20.65
CA ASP A 368 -19.34 -8.17 -21.16
C ASP A 368 -19.68 -7.98 -22.64
N TYR A 369 -19.97 -6.77 -23.08
CA TYR A 369 -20.25 -6.48 -24.48
C TYR A 369 -19.07 -6.83 -25.40
N TYR A 370 -17.85 -6.48 -25.03
CA TYR A 370 -16.67 -6.73 -25.86
C TYR A 370 -16.06 -8.13 -25.69
N TRP A 371 -16.16 -8.73 -24.53
CA TRP A 371 -15.39 -9.94 -24.19
C TRP A 371 -16.24 -11.21 -23.98
N LYS A 372 -17.56 -11.10 -23.74
CA LYS A 372 -18.41 -12.28 -23.80
C LYS A 372 -18.68 -12.61 -25.27
N LYS A 373 -18.16 -13.75 -25.74
CA LYS A 373 -18.42 -14.26 -27.08
C LYS A 373 -19.94 -14.32 -27.29
N LYS A 374 -20.48 -13.51 -28.22
CA LYS A 374 -21.82 -13.77 -28.76
C LYS A 374 -21.79 -15.20 -29.29
N PRO A 375 -22.80 -16.06 -28.99
CA PRO A 375 -22.94 -17.33 -29.69
C PRO A 375 -22.89 -17.03 -31.17
N ALA A 376 -22.07 -17.78 -31.93
CA ALA A 376 -22.06 -17.64 -33.37
C ALA A 376 -23.52 -17.77 -33.82
N ALA A 377 -24.01 -16.74 -34.51
CA ALA A 377 -25.34 -16.84 -35.15
C ALA A 377 -25.30 -18.07 -36.03
N LYS A 378 -26.18 -19.07 -35.72
CA LYS A 378 -26.34 -20.26 -36.51
C LYS A 378 -27.03 -19.89 -37.83
#